data_db8de4ad8c6ec7fe4683934e55405f91
#
_entry.id   db8de4ad8c6ec7fe4683934e55405f91
#
_cell.length_a   1.000
_cell.length_b   1.000
_cell.length_c   1.000
_cell.angle_alpha   90.00
_cell.angle_beta   90.00
_cell.angle_gamma   90.00
#
_symmetry.space_group_name_H-M   'P 1'
#
loop_
_entity.id
_entity.type
_entity.pdbx_description
1 polymer ?
#
loop_
_entity_poly.entity_id
_entity_poly.type
_entity_poly.pdbx_seq_one_letter_code
_entity_poly.pdbx_strand_id
1 'polypeptide(L)'
;MIRIAYAYGGTCEPSQSAYVAAMASQEIEALSSALARLPGLGPRSARRAVLHLLKRRESALEPLLSALQSVSANLATCSQCGNVDTSDPCTMCRDPRRDDRLLCVVEEVADLWALDRSRLFPGRYHVLGGRLSALDGVRPEDLGIDRLVSRVAAGGIDEVVLAMNATLEGQTTAHYLAERLEGFPIRLTQLAHGLPVGGELDYLDEGTLAQALRARRPVA
;
A
#
# COMPACT_ATOMS: atom_id res chain seq x y z
N MET A 1 -35.54 40.65 63.38
CA MET A 1 -35.11 39.27 62.99
C MET A 1 -34.78 39.32 61.52
N ILE A 2 -33.49 39.41 61.16
CA ILE A 2 -33.02 39.47 59.78
C ILE A 2 -32.41 38.12 59.46
N ARG A 3 -32.96 37.40 58.49
CA ARG A 3 -32.40 36.14 57.96
C ARG A 3 -31.44 36.45 56.81
N ILE A 4 -30.20 36.11 57.00
CA ILE A 4 -29.16 36.18 55.95
C ILE A 4 -29.20 34.87 55.18
N ALA A 5 -29.48 34.96 53.87
CA ALA A 5 -29.38 33.84 52.95
C ALA A 5 -27.92 33.68 52.45
N TYR A 6 -27.30 32.53 52.71
CA TYR A 6 -25.99 32.14 52.13
C TYR A 6 -26.24 31.64 50.70
N ALA A 7 -25.68 32.36 49.74
CA ALA A 7 -25.60 31.87 48.38
C ALA A 7 -24.37 30.96 48.25
N TYR A 8 -24.57 29.70 47.89
CA TYR A 8 -23.52 28.79 47.49
C TYR A 8 -22.96 29.18 46.14
N GLY A 9 -21.75 29.73 46.11
CA GLY A 9 -20.96 29.93 44.91
C GLY A 9 -20.38 28.59 44.48
N GLY A 10 -20.94 28.00 43.45
CA GLY A 10 -20.32 26.82 42.78
C GLY A 10 -19.09 27.28 42.01
N THR A 11 -17.91 26.91 42.48
CA THR A 11 -16.68 27.00 41.70
C THR A 11 -16.75 25.92 40.62
N CYS A 12 -16.91 26.34 39.37
CA CYS A 12 -16.79 25.48 38.21
C CYS A 12 -15.31 25.08 38.09
N GLU A 13 -14.93 23.86 38.54
CA GLU A 13 -13.62 23.33 38.29
C GLU A 13 -13.46 23.10 36.77
N PRO A 14 -12.39 23.59 36.14
CA PRO A 14 -12.15 23.32 34.72
C PRO A 14 -11.95 21.81 34.53
N SER A 15 -12.70 21.22 33.61
CA SER A 15 -12.66 19.79 33.29
C SER A 15 -11.21 19.35 33.03
N GLN A 16 -10.84 18.15 33.48
CA GLN A 16 -9.51 17.54 33.27
C GLN A 16 -9.07 17.52 31.80
N SER A 17 -10.01 17.64 30.85
CA SER A 17 -9.74 17.79 29.43
C SER A 17 -9.03 19.11 29.06
N ALA A 18 -9.31 20.21 29.79
CA ALA A 18 -8.68 21.50 29.55
C ALA A 18 -7.24 21.57 30.13
N TYR A 19 -6.94 20.75 31.13
CA TYR A 19 -5.60 20.72 31.77
C TYR A 19 -4.55 19.97 30.93
N VAL A 20 -4.98 19.07 30.05
CA VAL A 20 -4.06 18.30 29.16
C VAL A 20 -3.62 19.16 27.96
N ALA A 21 -4.39 20.18 27.58
CA ALA A 21 -4.08 21.06 26.44
C ALA A 21 -2.96 22.10 26.69
N ALA A 22 -2.49 22.27 27.94
CA ALA A 22 -1.55 23.32 28.33
C ALA A 22 -0.08 22.87 28.40
N MET A 23 0.25 21.63 28.03
CA MET A 23 1.62 21.11 28.20
C MET A 23 2.51 21.13 26.94
N ALA A 24 1.96 21.38 25.78
CA ALA A 24 2.74 21.53 24.54
C ALA A 24 2.15 22.68 23.69
N SER A 25 2.97 23.30 22.84
CA SER A 25 2.48 24.29 21.89
C SER A 25 1.52 23.65 20.87
N GLN A 26 0.66 24.46 20.26
CA GLN A 26 -0.31 24.00 19.27
C GLN A 26 0.38 23.28 18.09
N GLU A 27 1.57 23.71 17.69
CA GLU A 27 2.35 23.12 16.61
C GLU A 27 2.88 21.73 16.99
N ILE A 28 3.33 21.54 18.24
CA ILE A 28 3.79 20.23 18.73
C ILE A 28 2.63 19.24 18.83
N GLU A 29 1.48 19.69 19.30
CA GLU A 29 0.27 18.84 19.33
C GLU A 29 -0.24 18.51 17.91
N ALA A 30 -0.19 19.45 16.97
CA ALA A 30 -0.52 19.21 15.57
C ALA A 30 0.41 18.16 14.95
N LEU A 31 1.72 18.24 15.17
CA LEU A 31 2.68 17.25 14.72
C LEU A 31 2.43 15.88 15.35
N SER A 32 2.16 15.83 16.65
CA SER A 32 1.83 14.59 17.35
C SER A 32 0.57 13.93 16.80
N SER A 33 -0.46 14.73 16.53
CA SER A 33 -1.72 14.27 15.94
C SER A 33 -1.54 13.79 14.50
N ALA A 34 -0.73 14.47 13.70
CA ALA A 34 -0.42 14.05 12.33
C ALA A 34 0.30 12.69 12.31
N LEU A 35 1.31 12.51 13.15
CA LEU A 35 2.02 11.23 13.26
C LEU A 35 1.12 10.11 13.80
N ALA A 36 0.19 10.39 14.72
CA ALA A 36 -0.72 9.41 15.28
C ALA A 36 -1.74 8.86 14.26
N ARG A 37 -1.92 9.53 13.12
CA ARG A 37 -2.77 9.04 12.00
C ARG A 37 -2.05 8.02 11.11
N LEU A 38 -0.74 7.89 11.25
CA LEU A 38 0.01 6.92 10.45
C LEU A 38 -0.24 5.50 10.98
N PRO A 39 -0.43 4.51 10.08
CA PRO A 39 -0.59 3.11 10.48
C PRO A 39 0.57 2.64 11.36
N GLY A 40 0.25 1.94 12.45
CA GLY A 40 1.27 1.46 13.39
C GLY A 40 1.78 2.50 14.41
N LEU A 41 1.43 3.78 14.26
CA LEU A 41 1.79 4.84 15.19
C LEU A 41 0.58 5.25 16.03
N GLY A 42 0.43 4.63 17.21
CA GLY A 42 -0.56 5.09 18.18
C GLY A 42 -0.16 6.40 18.88
N PRO A 43 -1.07 7.08 19.61
CA PRO A 43 -0.81 8.38 20.23
C PRO A 43 0.43 8.42 21.14
N ARG A 44 0.71 7.35 21.90
CA ARG A 44 1.91 7.25 22.76
C ARG A 44 3.20 7.19 21.93
N SER A 45 3.21 6.39 20.88
CA SER A 45 4.37 6.25 19.98
C SER A 45 4.63 7.53 19.20
N ALA A 46 3.56 8.20 18.72
CA ALA A 46 3.64 9.48 18.04
C ALA A 46 4.26 10.56 18.95
N ARG A 47 3.82 10.70 20.20
CA ARG A 47 4.44 11.64 21.16
C ARG A 47 5.91 11.33 21.43
N ARG A 48 6.27 10.04 21.56
CA ARG A 48 7.69 9.65 21.72
C ARG A 48 8.52 10.02 20.49
N ALA A 49 7.98 9.80 19.28
CA ALA A 49 8.63 10.19 18.04
C ALA A 49 8.84 11.71 17.96
N VAL A 50 7.81 12.50 18.27
CA VAL A 50 7.94 13.98 18.32
C VAL A 50 9.02 14.42 19.30
N LEU A 51 9.01 13.92 20.53
CA LEU A 51 10.05 14.25 21.52
C LEU A 51 11.46 13.86 21.05
N HIS A 52 11.58 12.73 20.35
CA HIS A 52 12.86 12.32 19.76
C HIS A 52 13.32 13.30 18.68
N LEU A 53 12.43 13.70 17.78
CA LEU A 53 12.72 14.67 16.71
C LEU A 53 13.13 16.03 17.29
N LEU A 54 12.40 16.54 18.29
CA LEU A 54 12.69 17.82 18.91
C LEU A 54 14.05 17.84 19.65
N LYS A 55 14.40 16.72 20.30
CA LYS A 55 15.71 16.57 20.97
C LYS A 55 16.87 16.44 19.99
N ARG A 56 16.64 15.98 18.79
CA ARG A 56 17.65 15.72 17.76
C ARG A 56 17.34 16.48 16.48
N ARG A 57 17.23 17.80 16.62
CA ARG A 57 16.79 18.67 15.54
C ARG A 57 17.64 18.49 14.28
N GLU A 58 18.93 18.66 14.36
CA GLU A 58 19.85 18.61 13.22
C GLU A 58 19.98 17.20 12.62
N SER A 59 19.98 16.16 13.46
CA SER A 59 20.24 14.78 13.02
C SER A 59 18.98 13.96 12.71
N ALA A 60 17.79 14.43 13.11
CA ALA A 60 16.56 13.68 12.87
C ALA A 60 15.42 14.53 12.28
N LEU A 61 15.14 15.72 12.86
CA LEU A 61 14.01 16.54 12.42
C LEU A 61 14.26 17.15 11.05
N GLU A 62 15.37 17.82 10.84
CA GLU A 62 15.69 18.54 9.60
C GLU A 62 15.87 17.57 8.41
N PRO A 63 16.57 16.43 8.52
CA PRO A 63 16.63 15.44 7.45
C PRO A 63 15.27 14.84 7.10
N LEU A 64 14.42 14.55 8.11
CA LEU A 64 13.07 14.04 7.87
C LEU A 64 12.20 15.08 7.13
N LEU A 65 12.24 16.34 7.57
CA LEU A 65 11.51 17.43 6.94
C LEU A 65 11.94 17.61 5.48
N SER A 66 13.25 17.64 5.22
CA SER A 66 13.80 17.74 3.87
C SER A 66 13.37 16.57 2.98
N ALA A 67 13.42 15.33 3.49
CA ALA A 67 12.97 14.16 2.76
C ALA A 67 11.47 14.21 2.42
N LEU A 68 10.63 14.59 3.40
CA LEU A 68 9.19 14.74 3.18
C LEU A 68 8.87 15.81 2.15
N GLN A 69 9.54 16.97 2.22
CA GLN A 69 9.38 18.05 1.26
C GLN A 69 9.79 17.62 -0.15
N SER A 70 10.93 16.94 -0.29
CA SER A 70 11.43 16.43 -1.57
C SER A 70 10.47 15.43 -2.20
N VAL A 71 9.97 14.47 -1.43
CA VAL A 71 8.98 13.50 -1.92
C VAL A 71 7.67 14.21 -2.29
N SER A 72 7.16 15.07 -1.41
CA SER A 72 5.89 15.78 -1.65
C SER A 72 5.92 16.66 -2.90
N ALA A 73 7.06 17.30 -3.18
CA ALA A 73 7.21 18.18 -4.34
C ALA A 73 7.32 17.43 -5.67
N ASN A 74 7.81 16.17 -5.65
CA ASN A 74 8.11 15.42 -6.88
C ASN A 74 7.25 14.16 -7.05
N LEU A 75 6.35 13.87 -6.10
CA LEU A 75 5.54 12.66 -6.13
C LEU A 75 4.70 12.58 -7.40
N ALA A 76 4.85 11.52 -8.16
CA ALA A 76 4.13 11.26 -9.39
C ALA A 76 3.74 9.79 -9.54
N THR A 77 2.60 9.55 -10.19
CA THR A 77 2.25 8.21 -10.66
C THR A 77 2.87 8.00 -12.04
N CYS A 78 3.64 6.94 -12.18
CA CYS A 78 4.31 6.63 -13.43
C CYS A 78 3.31 6.42 -14.57
N SER A 79 3.46 7.19 -15.64
CA SER A 79 2.61 7.12 -16.83
C SER A 79 2.66 5.76 -17.53
N GLN A 80 3.78 5.04 -17.43
CA GLN A 80 3.96 3.74 -18.08
C GLN A 80 3.40 2.57 -17.25
N CYS A 81 3.66 2.54 -15.94
CA CYS A 81 3.38 1.35 -15.14
C CYS A 81 2.43 1.58 -13.96
N GLY A 82 2.07 2.81 -13.62
CA GLY A 82 1.22 3.10 -12.47
C GLY A 82 1.90 3.04 -11.11
N ASN A 83 3.22 2.78 -11.04
CA ASN A 83 3.96 2.88 -9.79
C ASN A 83 4.03 4.33 -9.31
N VAL A 84 4.20 4.50 -8.01
CA VAL A 84 4.45 5.81 -7.38
C VAL A 84 5.96 6.03 -7.26
N ASP A 85 6.45 7.16 -7.79
CA ASP A 85 7.87 7.53 -7.76
C ASP A 85 8.01 9.07 -7.72
N THR A 86 9.21 9.57 -7.62
CA THR A 86 9.57 11.00 -7.73
C THR A 86 10.01 11.39 -9.14
N SER A 87 9.79 10.52 -10.11
CA SER A 87 10.08 10.76 -11.52
C SER A 87 9.11 10.01 -12.43
N ASP A 88 8.87 10.55 -13.63
CA ASP A 88 8.06 9.91 -14.68
C ASP A 88 8.82 9.90 -16.00
N PRO A 89 9.08 8.73 -16.61
CA PRO A 89 8.84 7.38 -16.11
C PRO A 89 9.62 7.07 -14.81
N CYS A 90 9.08 6.15 -13.99
CA CYS A 90 9.69 5.78 -12.72
C CYS A 90 11.06 5.10 -12.90
N THR A 91 11.82 5.00 -11.82
CA THR A 91 13.15 4.36 -11.79
C THR A 91 13.11 2.92 -12.31
N MET A 92 12.06 2.15 -12.00
CA MET A 92 11.90 0.78 -12.51
C MET A 92 11.66 0.72 -14.02
N CYS A 93 10.87 1.64 -14.57
CA CYS A 93 10.62 1.70 -16.01
C CYS A 93 11.82 2.18 -16.80
N ARG A 94 12.74 2.92 -16.17
CA ARG A 94 13.99 3.39 -16.79
C ARG A 94 15.17 2.45 -16.62
N ASP A 95 15.06 1.41 -15.79
CA ASP A 95 16.17 0.48 -15.54
C ASP A 95 16.42 -0.42 -16.78
N PRO A 96 17.54 -0.24 -17.51
CA PRO A 96 17.82 -1.01 -18.72
C PRO A 96 18.17 -2.48 -18.47
N ARG A 97 18.36 -2.86 -17.21
CA ARG A 97 18.67 -4.26 -16.84
C ARG A 97 17.42 -5.13 -16.78
N ARG A 98 16.22 -4.53 -16.82
CA ARG A 98 14.96 -5.27 -16.79
C ARG A 98 14.57 -5.77 -18.17
N ASP A 99 14.06 -6.99 -18.21
CA ASP A 99 13.57 -7.60 -19.46
C ASP A 99 12.21 -6.99 -19.83
N ASP A 100 12.17 -6.32 -20.99
CA ASP A 100 10.97 -5.67 -21.52
C ASP A 100 9.92 -6.69 -22.01
N ARG A 101 10.33 -7.95 -22.25
CA ARG A 101 9.44 -9.00 -22.74
C ARG A 101 8.62 -9.66 -21.63
N LEU A 102 8.98 -9.43 -20.37
CA LEU A 102 8.30 -9.97 -19.19
C LEU A 102 7.58 -8.87 -18.45
N LEU A 103 6.27 -9.00 -18.29
CA LEU A 103 5.43 -8.04 -17.59
C LEU A 103 4.71 -8.68 -16.41
N CYS A 104 4.92 -8.19 -15.19
CA CYS A 104 4.19 -8.62 -14.00
C CYS A 104 3.11 -7.57 -13.67
N VAL A 105 1.86 -8.00 -13.61
CA VAL A 105 0.71 -7.17 -13.26
C VAL A 105 0.35 -7.39 -11.81
N VAL A 106 0.25 -6.32 -11.05
CA VAL A 106 -0.08 -6.32 -9.61
C VAL A 106 -1.29 -5.42 -9.32
N GLU A 107 -1.97 -5.65 -8.21
CA GLU A 107 -3.11 -4.83 -7.79
C GLU A 107 -2.65 -3.45 -7.34
N GLU A 108 -1.68 -3.38 -6.43
CA GLU A 108 -1.26 -2.13 -5.79
C GLU A 108 0.27 -1.94 -5.81
N VAL A 109 0.69 -0.72 -5.53
CA VAL A 109 2.11 -0.35 -5.42
C VAL A 109 2.82 -1.16 -4.33
N ALA A 110 2.13 -1.47 -3.23
CA ALA A 110 2.68 -2.28 -2.14
C ALA A 110 3.07 -3.69 -2.60
N ASP A 111 2.26 -4.31 -3.47
CA ASP A 111 2.53 -5.64 -4.05
C ASP A 111 3.76 -5.60 -4.94
N LEU A 112 3.84 -4.55 -5.79
CA LEU A 112 5.02 -4.32 -6.64
C LEU A 112 6.29 -4.23 -5.78
N TRP A 113 6.27 -3.40 -4.74
CA TRP A 113 7.45 -3.23 -3.87
C TRP A 113 7.81 -4.52 -3.11
N ALA A 114 6.83 -5.32 -2.73
CA ALA A 114 7.06 -6.61 -2.10
C ALA A 114 7.76 -7.60 -3.06
N LEU A 115 7.28 -7.69 -4.30
CA LEU A 115 7.88 -8.56 -5.33
C LEU A 115 9.27 -8.05 -5.75
N ASP A 116 9.43 -6.75 -5.97
CA ASP A 116 10.71 -6.18 -6.40
C ASP A 116 11.82 -6.33 -5.35
N ARG A 117 11.46 -6.21 -4.07
CA ARG A 117 12.39 -6.45 -2.97
C ARG A 117 12.98 -7.87 -2.96
N SER A 118 12.23 -8.86 -3.45
CA SER A 118 12.72 -10.24 -3.57
C SER A 118 13.83 -10.39 -4.61
N ARG A 119 13.91 -9.48 -5.60
CA ARG A 119 14.82 -9.51 -6.74
C ARG A 119 14.74 -10.76 -7.60
N LEU A 120 13.62 -11.49 -7.52
CA LEU A 120 13.43 -12.75 -8.25
C LEU A 120 12.82 -12.52 -9.65
N PHE A 121 12.11 -11.40 -9.85
CA PHE A 121 11.48 -11.10 -11.13
C PHE A 121 12.32 -10.09 -11.93
N PRO A 122 12.85 -10.49 -13.09
CA PRO A 122 13.74 -9.65 -13.89
C PRO A 122 12.99 -8.68 -14.81
N GLY A 123 11.67 -8.84 -14.96
CA GLY A 123 10.83 -8.09 -15.89
C GLY A 123 10.37 -6.72 -15.41
N ARG A 124 9.47 -6.14 -16.18
CA ARG A 124 8.76 -4.88 -15.89
C ARG A 124 7.51 -5.14 -15.08
N TYR A 125 7.01 -4.11 -14.43
CA TYR A 125 5.76 -4.17 -13.67
C TYR A 125 4.66 -3.32 -14.30
N HIS A 126 3.42 -3.64 -13.95
CA HIS A 126 2.23 -2.83 -14.19
C HIS A 126 1.32 -2.87 -12.96
N VAL A 127 0.99 -1.69 -12.44
CA VAL A 127 0.11 -1.52 -11.28
C VAL A 127 -1.27 -1.13 -11.77
N LEU A 128 -2.28 -1.90 -11.36
CA LEU A 128 -3.68 -1.62 -11.70
C LEU A 128 -4.23 -0.42 -10.91
N GLY A 129 -3.77 -0.23 -9.68
CA GLY A 129 -4.26 0.77 -8.74
C GLY A 129 -5.42 0.27 -7.86
N GLY A 130 -5.67 -1.04 -7.87
CA GLY A 130 -6.69 -1.71 -7.08
C GLY A 130 -7.10 -3.04 -7.69
N ARG A 131 -8.27 -3.54 -7.29
CA ARG A 131 -8.92 -4.76 -7.79
C ARG A 131 -10.40 -4.50 -8.03
N LEU A 132 -11.03 -5.28 -8.89
CA LEU A 132 -12.48 -5.24 -9.10
C LEU A 132 -13.21 -5.60 -7.80
N SER A 133 -14.13 -4.76 -7.38
CA SER A 133 -14.94 -4.98 -6.18
C SER A 133 -16.34 -4.41 -6.38
N ALA A 134 -17.33 -5.28 -6.43
CA ALA A 134 -18.71 -4.85 -6.50
C ALA A 134 -19.18 -4.21 -5.18
N LEU A 135 -18.61 -4.62 -4.05
CA LEU A 135 -18.93 -4.08 -2.73
C LEU A 135 -18.40 -2.67 -2.55
N ASP A 136 -17.15 -2.42 -3.02
CA ASP A 136 -16.51 -1.11 -2.93
C ASP A 136 -16.82 -0.22 -4.14
N GLY A 137 -17.59 -0.73 -5.12
CA GLY A 137 -17.96 -0.02 -6.34
C GLY A 137 -16.82 0.21 -7.32
N VAL A 138 -15.71 -0.54 -7.20
CA VAL A 138 -14.54 -0.43 -8.08
C VAL A 138 -14.81 -1.17 -9.38
N ARG A 139 -14.78 -0.45 -10.49
CA ARG A 139 -15.07 -0.92 -11.84
C ARG A 139 -13.81 -1.03 -12.69
N PRO A 140 -13.88 -1.70 -13.85
CA PRO A 140 -12.73 -1.79 -14.76
C PRO A 140 -12.15 -0.42 -15.19
N GLU A 141 -13.01 0.58 -15.38
CA GLU A 141 -12.62 1.95 -15.75
C GLU A 141 -11.85 2.71 -14.67
N ASP A 142 -11.99 2.30 -13.40
CA ASP A 142 -11.28 2.88 -12.26
C ASP A 142 -9.85 2.35 -12.14
N LEU A 143 -9.53 1.28 -12.88
CA LEU A 143 -8.25 0.58 -12.82
C LEU A 143 -7.38 0.85 -14.06
N GLY A 144 -6.09 0.64 -13.94
CA GLY A 144 -5.11 0.80 -15.03
C GLY A 144 -5.20 -0.26 -16.15
N ILE A 145 -6.38 -0.85 -16.38
CA ILE A 145 -6.57 -1.97 -17.31
C ILE A 145 -6.39 -1.53 -18.77
N ASP A 146 -6.97 -0.41 -19.17
CA ASP A 146 -6.84 0.07 -20.54
C ASP A 146 -5.40 0.45 -20.88
N ARG A 147 -4.64 0.96 -19.90
CA ARG A 147 -3.20 1.20 -20.03
C ARG A 147 -2.42 -0.11 -20.20
N LEU A 148 -2.79 -1.16 -19.46
CA LEU A 148 -2.21 -2.49 -19.62
C LEU A 148 -2.45 -3.03 -21.03
N VAL A 149 -3.70 -3.03 -21.48
CA VAL A 149 -4.09 -3.49 -22.83
C VAL A 149 -3.33 -2.72 -23.91
N SER A 150 -3.27 -1.40 -23.82
CA SER A 150 -2.53 -0.54 -24.76
C SER A 150 -1.04 -0.90 -24.77
N ARG A 151 -0.45 -1.18 -23.61
CA ARG A 151 0.95 -1.57 -23.49
C ARG A 151 1.23 -2.94 -24.13
N VAL A 152 0.34 -3.91 -23.95
CA VAL A 152 0.44 -5.24 -24.58
C VAL A 152 0.25 -5.12 -26.10
N ALA A 153 -0.73 -4.31 -26.54
CA ALA A 153 -1.01 -4.08 -27.95
C ALA A 153 0.15 -3.41 -28.70
N ALA A 154 0.97 -2.61 -28.02
CA ALA A 154 2.18 -2.01 -28.59
C ALA A 154 3.25 -3.06 -28.97
N GLY A 155 3.13 -4.31 -28.49
CA GLY A 155 4.00 -5.43 -28.79
C GLY A 155 5.30 -5.45 -27.98
N GLY A 156 6.10 -6.51 -28.21
CA GLY A 156 7.37 -6.71 -27.52
C GLY A 156 7.27 -7.40 -26.16
N ILE A 157 6.06 -7.79 -25.72
CA ILE A 157 5.84 -8.56 -24.49
C ILE A 157 5.56 -10.01 -24.91
N ASP A 158 6.34 -10.96 -24.36
CA ASP A 158 6.19 -12.38 -24.60
C ASP A 158 5.33 -13.05 -23.50
N GLU A 159 5.45 -12.55 -22.27
CA GLU A 159 4.72 -13.09 -21.13
C GLU A 159 4.16 -12.00 -20.22
N VAL A 160 2.90 -12.18 -19.84
CA VAL A 160 2.24 -11.41 -18.77
C VAL A 160 1.97 -12.33 -17.59
N VAL A 161 2.52 -12.00 -16.43
CA VAL A 161 2.32 -12.71 -15.16
C VAL A 161 1.29 -11.94 -14.34
N LEU A 162 0.14 -12.54 -14.08
CA LEU A 162 -0.88 -11.98 -13.18
C LEU A 162 -0.53 -12.31 -11.72
N ALA A 163 -0.05 -11.32 -10.99
CA ALA A 163 0.33 -11.43 -9.58
C ALA A 163 -0.76 -10.80 -8.68
N MET A 164 -1.99 -11.31 -8.84
CA MET A 164 -3.13 -10.88 -8.03
C MET A 164 -3.10 -11.56 -6.67
N ASN A 165 -3.70 -10.90 -5.67
CA ASN A 165 -3.87 -11.48 -4.34
C ASN A 165 -4.79 -12.72 -4.39
N ALA A 166 -4.58 -13.68 -3.50
CA ALA A 166 -5.34 -14.91 -3.43
C ALA A 166 -6.73 -14.72 -2.78
N THR A 167 -7.40 -13.60 -3.08
CA THR A 167 -8.76 -13.27 -2.66
C THR A 167 -9.76 -13.54 -3.77
N LEU A 168 -11.05 -13.54 -3.46
CA LEU A 168 -12.11 -13.69 -4.46
C LEU A 168 -12.06 -12.54 -5.49
N GLU A 169 -11.89 -11.31 -5.02
CA GLU A 169 -11.79 -10.13 -5.86
C GLU A 169 -10.52 -10.18 -6.75
N GLY A 170 -9.39 -10.63 -6.19
CA GLY A 170 -8.15 -10.82 -6.95
C GLY A 170 -8.30 -11.87 -8.05
N GLN A 171 -8.97 -12.99 -7.77
CA GLN A 171 -9.29 -14.02 -8.77
C GLN A 171 -10.24 -13.49 -9.85
N THR A 172 -11.27 -12.73 -9.45
CA THR A 172 -12.20 -12.09 -10.39
C THR A 172 -11.48 -11.12 -11.30
N THR A 173 -10.58 -10.32 -10.73
CA THR A 173 -9.73 -9.37 -11.47
C THR A 173 -8.81 -10.11 -12.45
N ALA A 174 -8.16 -11.19 -12.01
CA ALA A 174 -7.33 -12.03 -12.88
C ALA A 174 -8.11 -12.62 -14.05
N HIS A 175 -9.32 -13.10 -13.80
CA HIS A 175 -10.18 -13.65 -14.85
C HIS A 175 -10.58 -12.58 -15.87
N TYR A 176 -11.02 -11.42 -15.40
CA TYR A 176 -11.35 -10.31 -16.28
C TYR A 176 -10.15 -9.85 -17.13
N LEU A 177 -8.96 -9.79 -16.54
CA LEU A 177 -7.73 -9.47 -17.27
C LEU A 177 -7.41 -10.53 -18.33
N ALA A 178 -7.62 -11.81 -18.02
CA ALA A 178 -7.41 -12.89 -18.98
C ALA A 178 -8.33 -12.74 -20.19
N GLU A 179 -9.61 -12.43 -20.00
CA GLU A 179 -10.55 -12.15 -21.08
C GLU A 179 -10.13 -10.91 -21.91
N ARG A 180 -9.71 -9.84 -21.24
CA ARG A 180 -9.28 -8.59 -21.92
C ARG A 180 -7.97 -8.75 -22.71
N LEU A 181 -7.14 -9.71 -22.34
CA LEU A 181 -5.87 -10.02 -22.99
C LEU A 181 -5.97 -11.20 -23.97
N GLU A 182 -7.14 -11.81 -24.08
CA GLU A 182 -7.41 -12.86 -25.07
C GLU A 182 -7.19 -12.32 -26.49
N GLY A 183 -6.52 -13.11 -27.32
CA GLY A 183 -6.23 -12.74 -28.70
C GLY A 183 -4.91 -12.00 -28.92
N PHE A 184 -4.20 -11.57 -27.88
CA PHE A 184 -2.84 -11.10 -28.01
C PHE A 184 -1.85 -12.27 -28.05
N PRO A 185 -0.77 -12.21 -28.84
CA PRO A 185 0.21 -13.29 -28.98
C PRO A 185 1.20 -13.31 -27.79
N ILE A 186 0.67 -13.44 -26.58
CA ILE A 186 1.40 -13.47 -25.32
C ILE A 186 1.12 -14.74 -24.55
N ARG A 187 2.05 -15.17 -23.72
CA ARG A 187 1.80 -16.18 -22.71
C ARG A 187 1.25 -15.51 -21.45
N LEU A 188 0.04 -15.89 -21.04
CA LEU A 188 -0.56 -15.42 -19.81
C LEU A 188 -0.36 -16.47 -18.71
N THR A 189 0.24 -16.05 -17.59
CA THR A 189 0.51 -16.88 -16.42
C THR A 189 0.04 -16.19 -15.15
N GLN A 190 -0.08 -16.94 -14.06
CA GLN A 190 -0.37 -16.39 -12.74
C GLN A 190 0.53 -17.00 -11.68
N LEU A 191 0.65 -16.32 -10.54
CA LEU A 191 1.40 -16.86 -9.40
C LEU A 191 0.75 -18.16 -8.92
N ALA A 192 1.58 -19.16 -8.60
CA ALA A 192 1.11 -20.41 -8.05
C ALA A 192 0.54 -20.20 -6.64
N HIS A 193 -0.60 -20.79 -6.38
CA HIS A 193 -1.20 -20.85 -5.04
C HIS A 193 -0.83 -22.19 -4.40
N GLY A 194 -0.48 -22.20 -3.13
CA GLY A 194 -0.14 -23.46 -2.45
C GLY A 194 0.39 -23.29 -1.06
N LEU A 195 1.03 -24.34 -0.57
CA LEU A 195 1.62 -24.37 0.76
C LEU A 195 2.82 -23.40 0.84
N PRO A 196 2.91 -22.59 1.90
CA PRO A 196 4.08 -21.76 2.11
C PRO A 196 5.32 -22.63 2.39
N VAL A 197 6.46 -22.23 1.87
CA VAL A 197 7.73 -22.95 2.12
C VAL A 197 8.07 -22.87 3.61
N GLY A 198 8.29 -24.01 4.24
CA GLY A 198 8.55 -24.15 5.67
C GLY A 198 7.30 -24.14 6.56
N GLY A 199 6.10 -24.12 5.97
CA GLY A 199 4.84 -24.28 6.71
C GLY A 199 4.54 -25.75 7.02
N GLU A 200 4.04 -26.03 8.22
CA GLU A 200 3.51 -27.33 8.63
C GLU A 200 2.00 -27.40 8.36
N LEU A 201 1.49 -28.56 7.95
CA LEU A 201 0.11 -28.72 7.47
C LEU A 201 -0.94 -28.42 8.56
N ASP A 202 -0.62 -28.71 9.81
CA ASP A 202 -1.50 -28.53 10.97
C ASP A 202 -1.70 -27.06 11.39
N TYR A 203 -0.86 -26.15 10.90
CA TYR A 203 -0.99 -24.72 11.14
C TYR A 203 -1.69 -23.95 9.98
N LEU A 204 -2.12 -24.66 8.93
CA LEU A 204 -2.73 -24.05 7.77
C LEU A 204 -4.26 -24.11 7.86
N ASP A 205 -4.89 -23.04 7.37
CA ASP A 205 -6.34 -22.98 7.27
C ASP A 205 -6.88 -23.93 6.17
N GLU A 206 -8.15 -24.31 6.29
CA GLU A 206 -8.80 -25.24 5.36
C GLU A 206 -8.81 -24.74 3.91
N GLY A 207 -8.90 -23.41 3.70
CA GLY A 207 -8.90 -22.80 2.36
C GLY A 207 -7.54 -22.98 1.67
N THR A 208 -6.45 -22.73 2.38
CA THR A 208 -5.07 -22.95 1.89
C THR A 208 -4.83 -24.42 1.58
N LEU A 209 -5.27 -25.36 2.45
CA LEU A 209 -5.15 -26.79 2.22
C LEU A 209 -5.96 -27.25 1.00
N ALA A 210 -7.20 -26.75 0.86
CA ALA A 210 -8.05 -27.08 -0.29
C ALA A 210 -7.43 -26.59 -1.61
N GLN A 211 -6.85 -25.38 -1.61
CA GLN A 211 -6.18 -24.83 -2.78
C GLN A 211 -4.92 -25.62 -3.14
N ALA A 212 -4.11 -25.98 -2.15
CA ALA A 212 -2.92 -26.82 -2.37
C ALA A 212 -3.27 -28.19 -2.96
N LEU A 213 -4.35 -28.82 -2.47
CA LEU A 213 -4.85 -30.09 -3.01
C LEU A 213 -5.35 -29.96 -4.45
N ARG A 214 -6.02 -28.85 -4.80
CA ARG A 214 -6.44 -28.57 -6.19
C ARG A 214 -5.25 -28.36 -7.12
N ALA A 215 -4.24 -27.64 -6.64
CA ALA A 215 -3.04 -27.29 -7.40
C ALA A 215 -1.94 -28.38 -7.36
N ARG A 216 -2.23 -29.58 -6.80
CA ARG A 216 -1.25 -30.68 -6.67
C ARG A 216 -0.66 -31.09 -8.03
N ARG A 217 0.64 -31.38 -8.02
CA ARG A 217 1.39 -31.81 -9.21
C ARG A 217 1.91 -33.23 -9.02
N PRO A 218 2.09 -34.02 -10.10
CA PRO A 218 2.81 -35.28 -10.02
C PRO A 218 4.20 -35.07 -9.45
N VAL A 219 4.66 -36.03 -8.66
CA VAL A 219 6.07 -36.10 -8.23
C VAL A 219 6.85 -36.74 -9.38
N ALA A 220 7.89 -36.04 -9.85
CA ALA A 220 8.78 -36.52 -10.90
C ALA A 220 9.78 -37.53 -10.35
#